data_98e331eb4251e7b1e287fd7057864f9b
#
_entry.id   98e331eb4251e7b1e287fd7057864f9b
#
_cell.length_a   1.000
_cell.length_b   1.000
_cell.length_c   1.000
_cell.angle_alpha   90.00
_cell.angle_beta   90.00
_cell.angle_gamma   90.00
#
_symmetry.space_group_name_H-M   'P 1'
#
loop_
_entity.id
_entity.type
_entity.pdbx_description
1 polymer ?
#
loop_
_entity_poly.entity_id
_entity_poly.type
_entity_poly.pdbx_seq_one_letter_code
_entity_poly.pdbx_strand_id
1 'polypeptide(L)'
;MAKLNFLQLMSILVMAGPLSGQEYWDTLPPASDLVSSANMIMDEPDEAELKPDAQKALEERIAKLEKANAETAAAKKKLPSVSMNGVFQADAVTFGQSAASLDAHGDIQNGADFRRARLSAKGSVVENMNYFMQMDFGFFGRPTFTDVWTEFTDVPLLGKVRVGQWKQPFGLEVVSSFRYTTMMERSSTFQAFTPFRGIGVGFYDNSDDLNTTWAASYFRTGQDQFGGSLSTNGGNGMASRLTHLMWYESGGENYLHLGGGYFHNVPPNNTARFRSIPEIFVGEFVPNGIGTSGQATPALANGTPFFVNTGLLGDTNHVNTYGLESLWVHGPLSVQAEGMAAMVDQSSLPTSLLSGGYATVGYFLTGEHRPYDRKAGAIDRVIPKANVTRCGGFGAWELAARWSYIDLTDNLIRGGTMQNMTAGVNWYTNPYCKFVFNYIHSWSDSPDFIGVVANAPAFDNSRLVSNQTDAFGIRCQLDF
;
A
#
# COMPACT_ATOMS: atom_id res chain seq x y z
N MET A 1 -21.68 8.63 -23.22
CA MET A 1 -21.18 7.31 -22.85
C MET A 1 -21.84 6.91 -21.54
N ALA A 2 -22.41 5.71 -21.45
CA ALA A 2 -23.20 5.33 -20.28
C ALA A 2 -22.32 5.24 -19.02
N LYS A 3 -22.70 5.95 -17.95
CA LYS A 3 -22.08 5.82 -16.62
C LYS A 3 -22.32 4.39 -16.14
N LEU A 4 -21.28 3.57 -16.14
CA LEU A 4 -21.32 2.27 -15.49
C LEU A 4 -21.33 2.52 -13.98
N ASN A 5 -22.42 2.22 -13.29
CA ASN A 5 -22.51 2.42 -11.86
C ASN A 5 -21.55 1.47 -11.13
N PHE A 6 -20.83 1.99 -10.15
CA PHE A 6 -19.91 1.28 -9.25
C PHE A 6 -20.50 -0.02 -8.68
N LEU A 7 -21.81 -0.04 -8.39
CA LEU A 7 -22.56 -1.24 -7.97
C LEU A 7 -22.62 -2.35 -9.05
N GLN A 8 -22.56 -2.01 -10.34
CA GLN A 8 -22.52 -3.00 -11.40
C GLN A 8 -21.15 -3.62 -11.60
N LEU A 9 -20.07 -2.89 -11.28
CA LEU A 9 -18.70 -3.44 -11.29
C LEU A 9 -18.49 -4.46 -10.15
N MET A 10 -19.07 -4.20 -8.98
CA MET A 10 -19.05 -5.13 -7.83
C MET A 10 -19.86 -6.40 -8.12
N SER A 11 -20.96 -6.33 -8.86
CA SER A 11 -21.74 -7.52 -9.23
C SER A 11 -21.04 -8.42 -10.24
N ILE A 12 -20.15 -7.87 -11.09
CA ILE A 12 -19.35 -8.67 -12.02
C ILE A 12 -18.23 -9.44 -11.31
N LEU A 13 -17.63 -8.85 -10.26
CA LEU A 13 -16.61 -9.54 -9.47
C LEU A 13 -17.16 -10.67 -8.57
N VAL A 14 -18.44 -10.58 -8.17
CA VAL A 14 -19.11 -11.59 -7.34
C VAL A 14 -19.68 -12.74 -8.20
N MET A 15 -19.87 -12.53 -9.52
CA MET A 15 -20.44 -13.55 -10.44
C MET A 15 -19.39 -14.52 -11.01
N ALA A 16 -18.09 -14.33 -10.79
CA ALA A 16 -17.09 -15.34 -11.06
C ALA A 16 -17.08 -16.38 -9.92
N GLY A 17 -18.19 -17.13 -9.80
CA GLY A 17 -18.31 -18.28 -8.92
C GLY A 17 -17.30 -19.37 -9.33
N PRO A 18 -16.85 -20.21 -8.38
CA PRO A 18 -15.91 -21.27 -8.67
C PRO A 18 -16.53 -22.25 -9.68
N LEU A 19 -15.86 -22.46 -10.80
CA LEU A 19 -16.09 -23.64 -11.61
C LEU A 19 -15.88 -24.86 -10.71
N SER A 20 -16.95 -25.58 -10.47
CA SER A 20 -16.99 -26.75 -9.61
C SER A 20 -15.97 -27.78 -10.08
N GLY A 21 -14.92 -27.98 -9.29
CA GLY A 21 -13.93 -29.03 -9.47
C GLY A 21 -14.46 -30.42 -9.12
N GLN A 22 -15.64 -30.80 -9.60
CA GLN A 22 -16.27 -32.07 -9.31
C GLN A 22 -16.04 -33.14 -10.38
N GLU A 23 -15.42 -32.79 -11.51
CA GLU A 23 -15.14 -33.77 -12.60
C GLU A 23 -13.74 -34.40 -12.55
N TYR A 24 -12.88 -34.03 -11.58
CA TYR A 24 -11.51 -34.58 -11.53
C TYR A 24 -11.34 -35.79 -10.58
N TRP A 25 -12.37 -36.14 -9.80
CA TRP A 25 -12.29 -37.21 -8.82
C TRP A 25 -12.73 -38.59 -9.33
N ASP A 26 -13.38 -38.67 -10.49
CA ASP A 26 -13.91 -39.91 -11.04
C ASP A 26 -12.91 -40.72 -11.89
N THR A 27 -11.65 -40.28 -12.00
CA THR A 27 -10.62 -40.99 -12.76
C THR A 27 -9.49 -41.59 -11.91
N LEU A 28 -9.58 -41.49 -10.58
CA LEU A 28 -8.61 -42.14 -9.69
C LEU A 28 -9.06 -43.60 -9.41
N PRO A 29 -8.14 -44.57 -9.50
CA PRO A 29 -8.45 -45.96 -9.15
C PRO A 29 -8.82 -46.05 -7.65
N PRO A 30 -9.65 -47.00 -7.24
CA PRO A 30 -10.09 -47.13 -5.86
C PRO A 30 -8.90 -47.31 -4.93
N ALA A 31 -9.00 -46.72 -3.73
CA ALA A 31 -7.95 -46.71 -2.73
C ALA A 31 -7.37 -48.10 -2.34
N SER A 32 -8.11 -49.17 -2.63
CA SER A 32 -7.66 -50.57 -2.46
C SER A 32 -6.47 -50.92 -3.36
N ASP A 33 -6.36 -50.31 -4.56
CA ASP A 33 -5.31 -50.66 -5.52
C ASP A 33 -4.02 -49.85 -5.29
N LEU A 34 -4.11 -48.72 -4.59
CA LEU A 34 -2.95 -47.92 -4.16
C LEU A 34 -2.25 -48.53 -2.93
N VAL A 35 -2.99 -49.26 -2.06
CA VAL A 35 -2.43 -49.92 -0.90
C VAL A 35 -1.69 -51.21 -1.30
N SER A 36 -2.12 -51.87 -2.40
CA SER A 36 -1.46 -53.06 -2.92
C SER A 36 -0.10 -52.78 -3.58
N SER A 37 0.05 -51.61 -4.23
CA SER A 37 1.31 -51.18 -4.85
C SER A 37 2.30 -50.57 -3.86
N ALA A 38 1.83 -50.02 -2.74
CA ALA A 38 2.71 -49.50 -1.69
C ALA A 38 3.39 -50.61 -0.86
N ASN A 39 2.76 -51.78 -0.79
CA ASN A 39 3.32 -52.96 -0.07
C ASN A 39 4.40 -53.73 -0.86
N MET A 40 4.71 -53.33 -2.09
CA MET A 40 5.77 -53.96 -2.90
C MET A 40 7.10 -53.18 -2.92
N ILE A 41 7.21 -52.05 -2.22
CA ILE A 41 8.42 -51.22 -2.18
C ILE A 41 8.86 -50.89 -0.73
N MET A 42 8.38 -51.64 0.25
CA MET A 42 8.98 -51.64 1.59
C MET A 42 9.74 -52.94 1.81
N ASP A 43 10.88 -53.09 1.10
CA ASP A 43 12.00 -53.70 1.75
C ASP A 43 12.37 -52.79 2.93
N GLU A 44 12.28 -53.30 4.15
CA GLU A 44 12.80 -52.62 5.33
C GLU A 44 14.22 -52.17 5.00
N PRO A 45 14.56 -50.88 5.15
CA PRO A 45 15.94 -50.49 5.05
C PRO A 45 16.65 -51.26 6.17
N ASP A 46 17.58 -52.19 5.81
CA ASP A 46 18.58 -52.67 6.72
C ASP A 46 18.97 -51.53 7.64
N GLU A 47 18.81 -51.68 8.94
CA GLU A 47 19.38 -50.79 9.93
C GLU A 47 20.91 -50.85 9.71
N ALA A 48 21.39 -50.06 8.75
CA ALA A 48 22.79 -49.84 8.59
C ALA A 48 23.27 -49.12 9.85
N GLU A 49 23.71 -49.94 10.84
CA GLU A 49 24.42 -49.40 12.00
C GLU A 49 25.49 -48.46 11.49
N LEU A 50 25.25 -47.16 11.70
CA LEU A 50 26.24 -46.12 11.40
C LEU A 50 27.53 -46.54 12.11
N LYS A 51 28.62 -46.64 11.35
CA LYS A 51 29.93 -46.95 11.90
C LYS A 51 30.17 -46.05 13.13
N PRO A 52 30.68 -46.59 14.24
CA PRO A 52 30.85 -45.87 15.51
C PRO A 52 31.50 -44.47 15.35
N ASP A 53 32.41 -44.35 14.39
CA ASP A 53 33.08 -43.04 14.09
C ASP A 53 32.13 -42.04 13.44
N ALA A 54 31.18 -42.47 12.63
CA ALA A 54 30.16 -41.58 12.00
C ALA A 54 29.09 -41.16 13.04
N GLN A 55 28.75 -42.04 13.95
CA GLN A 55 27.82 -41.76 15.04
C GLN A 55 28.41 -40.70 16.01
N LYS A 56 29.69 -40.87 16.41
CA LYS A 56 30.41 -39.94 17.25
C LYS A 56 30.57 -38.57 16.57
N ALA A 57 30.88 -38.54 15.27
CA ALA A 57 30.97 -37.28 14.49
C ALA A 57 29.62 -36.55 14.39
N LEU A 58 28.49 -37.31 14.31
CA LEU A 58 27.14 -36.78 14.31
C LEU A 58 26.76 -36.19 15.68
N GLU A 59 27.08 -36.92 16.77
CA GLU A 59 26.85 -36.45 18.15
C GLU A 59 27.65 -35.19 18.46
N GLU A 60 28.93 -35.15 18.06
CA GLU A 60 29.73 -33.91 18.21
C GLU A 60 29.18 -32.73 17.41
N ARG A 61 28.62 -33.01 16.24
CA ARG A 61 27.99 -31.98 15.39
C ARG A 61 26.65 -31.52 15.95
N ILE A 62 25.85 -32.40 16.51
CA ILE A 62 24.58 -32.08 17.23
C ILE A 62 24.91 -31.27 18.47
N ALA A 63 25.86 -31.70 19.30
CA ALA A 63 26.27 -30.96 20.50
C ALA A 63 26.81 -29.56 20.17
N LYS A 64 27.52 -29.41 19.05
CA LYS A 64 28.04 -28.11 18.56
C LYS A 64 26.90 -27.23 18.05
N LEU A 65 25.90 -27.78 17.39
CA LEU A 65 24.69 -27.06 16.96
C LEU A 65 23.79 -26.70 18.13
N GLU A 66 23.62 -27.59 19.11
CA GLU A 66 22.87 -27.32 20.34
C GLU A 66 23.56 -26.23 21.18
N LYS A 67 24.90 -26.26 21.29
CA LYS A 67 25.66 -25.22 21.95
C LYS A 67 25.58 -23.89 21.21
N ALA A 68 25.68 -23.88 19.89
CA ALA A 68 25.52 -22.67 19.06
C ALA A 68 24.08 -22.13 19.14
N ASN A 69 23.07 -23.01 19.15
CA ASN A 69 21.68 -22.62 19.37
C ASN A 69 21.45 -22.12 20.81
N ALA A 70 22.06 -22.74 21.82
CA ALA A 70 22.00 -22.28 23.21
C ALA A 70 22.74 -20.94 23.40
N GLU A 71 23.89 -20.75 22.76
CA GLU A 71 24.61 -19.47 22.74
C GLU A 71 23.83 -18.39 21.97
N THR A 72 23.15 -18.74 20.90
CA THR A 72 22.25 -17.83 20.14
C THR A 72 20.96 -17.53 20.92
N ALA A 73 20.42 -18.51 21.65
CA ALA A 73 19.29 -18.32 22.56
C ALA A 73 19.69 -17.62 23.87
N ALA A 74 20.91 -17.84 24.34
CA ALA A 74 21.48 -17.17 25.53
C ALA A 74 22.05 -15.77 25.20
N ALA A 75 22.31 -15.45 23.95
CA ALA A 75 22.32 -14.09 23.46
C ALA A 75 20.88 -13.53 23.51
N LYS A 76 20.22 -13.63 24.71
CA LYS A 76 19.02 -12.86 25.03
C LYS A 76 19.24 -11.49 24.48
N LYS A 77 18.42 -11.07 23.51
CA LYS A 77 18.44 -9.75 22.88
C LYS A 77 18.82 -8.73 23.94
N LYS A 78 20.04 -8.19 23.87
CA LYS A 78 20.48 -7.19 24.82
C LYS A 78 19.53 -6.01 24.65
N LEU A 79 18.64 -5.81 25.61
CA LEU A 79 17.69 -4.71 25.58
C LEU A 79 18.29 -3.48 26.27
N PRO A 80 18.01 -2.28 25.76
CA PRO A 80 17.25 -2.00 24.54
C PRO A 80 18.01 -2.40 23.28
N SER A 81 17.27 -2.86 22.25
CA SER A 81 17.82 -3.25 20.94
C SER A 81 17.57 -2.18 19.88
N VAL A 82 18.45 -2.08 18.88
CA VAL A 82 18.26 -1.21 17.73
C VAL A 82 18.66 -1.93 16.44
N SER A 83 17.85 -1.77 15.40
CA SER A 83 18.14 -2.17 14.03
C SER A 83 17.88 -0.99 13.11
N MET A 84 18.83 -0.70 12.24
CA MET A 84 18.72 0.37 11.23
C MET A 84 18.26 -0.21 9.91
N ASN A 85 17.39 0.51 9.20
CA ASN A 85 16.94 0.16 7.85
C ASN A 85 16.86 1.43 7.01
N GLY A 86 17.11 1.30 5.73
CA GLY A 86 17.01 2.41 4.81
C GLY A 86 16.24 2.05 3.55
N VAL A 87 15.81 3.06 2.82
CA VAL A 87 15.27 2.93 1.48
C VAL A 87 15.44 4.22 0.71
N PHE A 88 15.83 4.11 -0.55
CA PHE A 88 15.68 5.21 -1.49
C PHE A 88 14.92 4.78 -2.74
N GLN A 89 14.25 5.72 -3.35
CA GLN A 89 13.60 5.62 -4.66
C GLN A 89 14.03 6.83 -5.49
N ALA A 90 14.71 6.56 -6.58
CA ALA A 90 15.09 7.56 -7.58
C ALA A 90 14.19 7.38 -8.80
N ASP A 91 13.47 8.41 -9.16
CA ASP A 91 12.50 8.44 -10.24
C ASP A 91 12.95 9.36 -11.37
N ALA A 92 12.61 8.98 -12.59
CA ALA A 92 12.64 9.85 -13.76
C ALA A 92 11.29 9.76 -14.46
N VAL A 93 10.70 10.90 -14.79
CA VAL A 93 9.34 10.99 -15.35
C VAL A 93 9.32 11.97 -16.53
N THR A 94 8.58 11.58 -17.58
CA THR A 94 8.27 12.45 -18.71
C THR A 94 6.77 12.51 -18.94
N PHE A 95 6.28 13.67 -19.38
CA PHE A 95 4.87 13.93 -19.65
C PHE A 95 4.64 14.32 -21.12
N GLY A 96 3.53 13.83 -21.68
CA GLY A 96 2.99 14.24 -22.95
C GLY A 96 1.59 14.81 -22.74
N GLN A 97 1.42 16.12 -22.92
CA GLN A 97 0.17 16.81 -22.66
C GLN A 97 -0.58 17.12 -23.95
N SER A 98 -1.91 16.93 -23.95
CA SER A 98 -2.80 17.55 -24.95
C SER A 98 -2.86 19.06 -24.74
N ALA A 99 -3.31 19.82 -25.75
CA ALA A 99 -3.53 21.25 -25.60
C ALA A 99 -4.49 21.58 -24.44
N ALA A 100 -5.54 20.79 -24.26
CA ALA A 100 -6.48 20.94 -23.15
C ALA A 100 -5.82 20.60 -21.77
N SER A 101 -4.84 19.69 -21.73
CA SER A 101 -4.08 19.44 -20.51
C SER A 101 -3.15 20.59 -20.14
N LEU A 102 -2.54 21.23 -21.14
CA LEU A 102 -1.77 22.45 -20.92
C LEU A 102 -2.65 23.57 -20.37
N ASP A 103 -3.87 23.72 -20.87
CA ASP A 103 -4.83 24.70 -20.36
C ASP A 103 -5.26 24.39 -18.93
N ALA A 104 -5.53 23.11 -18.61
CA ALA A 104 -6.02 22.68 -17.29
C ALA A 104 -4.94 22.65 -16.20
N HIS A 105 -3.69 22.37 -16.54
CA HIS A 105 -2.64 22.07 -15.57
C HIS A 105 -1.39 22.95 -15.71
N GLY A 106 -1.31 23.76 -16.78
CA GLY A 106 -0.06 24.40 -17.20
C GLY A 106 0.93 23.39 -17.80
N ASP A 107 2.14 23.84 -18.10
CA ASP A 107 3.22 23.02 -18.63
C ASP A 107 3.84 22.14 -17.53
N ILE A 108 3.47 20.86 -17.49
CA ILE A 108 3.99 19.88 -16.50
C ILE A 108 5.42 19.53 -16.89
N GLN A 109 6.35 19.82 -16.00
CA GLN A 109 7.77 19.64 -16.28
C GLN A 109 8.21 18.17 -16.15
N ASN A 110 9.02 17.73 -17.12
CA ASN A 110 9.76 16.47 -17.03
C ASN A 110 10.88 16.59 -16.01
N GLY A 111 11.24 15.49 -15.35
CA GLY A 111 12.31 15.57 -14.37
C GLY A 111 12.75 14.25 -13.81
N ALA A 112 13.74 14.33 -12.93
CA ALA A 112 14.19 13.24 -12.09
C ALA A 112 14.34 13.71 -10.65
N ASP A 113 13.97 12.86 -9.69
CA ASP A 113 13.95 13.22 -8.27
C ASP A 113 14.12 12.00 -7.37
N PHE A 114 14.53 12.24 -6.12
CA PHE A 114 14.44 11.23 -5.06
C PHE A 114 13.04 11.24 -4.46
N ARG A 115 12.20 10.35 -4.96
CA ARG A 115 10.82 10.25 -4.50
C ARG A 115 10.72 9.92 -3.01
N ARG A 116 11.68 9.14 -2.49
CA ARG A 116 11.85 8.79 -1.07
C ARG A 116 13.32 8.53 -0.78
N ALA A 117 13.79 9.10 0.33
CA ALA A 117 15.11 8.83 0.89
C ALA A 117 14.94 8.65 2.40
N ARG A 118 14.65 7.41 2.86
CA ARG A 118 14.24 7.15 4.24
C ARG A 118 15.29 6.39 5.02
N LEU A 119 15.44 6.81 6.28
CA LEU A 119 16.19 6.07 7.28
C LEU A 119 15.28 5.79 8.47
N SER A 120 15.38 4.58 9.02
CA SER A 120 14.57 4.16 10.17
C SER A 120 15.39 3.39 11.19
N ALA A 121 15.02 3.56 12.46
CA ALA A 121 15.48 2.77 13.58
C ALA A 121 14.27 2.05 14.20
N LYS A 122 14.43 0.76 14.48
CA LYS A 122 13.42 -0.06 15.16
C LYS A 122 14.07 -0.98 16.19
N GLY A 123 13.31 -1.34 17.20
CA GLY A 123 13.80 -2.26 18.22
C GLY A 123 12.78 -2.48 19.32
N SER A 124 13.23 -3.15 20.37
CA SER A 124 12.48 -3.33 21.60
C SER A 124 13.21 -2.65 22.75
N VAL A 125 12.50 -1.93 23.59
CA VAL A 125 13.02 -1.29 24.80
C VAL A 125 13.05 -2.32 25.94
N VAL A 126 11.93 -3.03 26.10
CA VAL A 126 11.75 -4.19 26.97
C VAL A 126 11.02 -5.28 26.17
N GLU A 127 10.82 -6.46 26.76
CA GLU A 127 10.28 -7.64 26.04
C GLU A 127 8.93 -7.39 25.34
N ASN A 128 8.06 -6.60 25.96
CA ASN A 128 6.71 -6.31 25.45
C ASN A 128 6.54 -4.86 24.94
N MET A 129 7.62 -4.11 24.72
CA MET A 129 7.57 -2.72 24.26
C MET A 129 8.52 -2.52 23.08
N ASN A 130 7.94 -2.33 21.90
CA ASN A 130 8.64 -2.04 20.66
C ASN A 130 8.57 -0.56 20.31
N TYR A 131 9.52 -0.11 19.51
CA TYR A 131 9.52 1.24 18.94
C TYR A 131 9.90 1.22 17.47
N PHE A 132 9.45 2.23 16.75
CA PHE A 132 9.86 2.52 15.39
C PHE A 132 9.95 4.02 15.17
N MET A 133 11.01 4.47 14.53
CA MET A 133 11.21 5.86 14.16
C MET A 133 11.75 5.90 12.73
N GLN A 134 11.05 6.62 11.85
CA GLN A 134 11.44 6.78 10.45
C GLN A 134 11.36 8.24 10.02
N MET A 135 12.40 8.70 9.34
CA MET A 135 12.49 10.02 8.71
C MET A 135 12.62 9.87 7.20
N ASP A 136 12.02 10.79 6.46
CA ASP A 136 12.18 10.94 5.02
C ASP A 136 12.94 12.22 4.71
N PHE A 137 14.03 12.10 3.98
CA PHE A 137 14.92 13.19 3.59
C PHE A 137 14.66 13.65 2.15
N GLY A 138 13.72 13.00 1.43
CA GLY A 138 13.31 13.35 0.07
C GLY A 138 12.43 14.59 -0.04
N PHE A 139 12.15 15.28 1.07
CA PHE A 139 11.37 16.52 1.06
C PHE A 139 12.26 17.74 1.28
N PHE A 140 11.89 18.84 0.62
CA PHE A 140 12.63 20.09 0.71
C PHE A 140 12.65 20.67 2.13
N GLY A 141 13.80 21.17 2.53
CA GLY A 141 14.02 22.00 3.71
C GLY A 141 14.43 21.25 4.96
N ARG A 142 13.74 20.17 5.37
CA ARG A 142 14.09 19.37 6.55
C ARG A 142 13.52 17.95 6.46
N PRO A 143 14.11 16.99 7.17
CA PRO A 143 13.53 15.64 7.27
C PRO A 143 12.10 15.68 7.80
N THR A 144 11.25 14.86 7.20
CA THR A 144 9.85 14.69 7.65
C THR A 144 9.70 13.43 8.48
N PHE A 145 8.90 13.49 9.53
CA PHE A 145 8.54 12.29 10.29
C PHE A 145 7.49 11.50 9.51
N THR A 146 7.78 10.23 9.23
CA THR A 146 6.80 9.32 8.65
C THR A 146 6.15 8.45 9.71
N ASP A 147 6.81 7.44 10.20
CA ASP A 147 6.32 6.58 11.28
C ASP A 147 7.18 6.78 12.53
N VAL A 148 6.58 7.25 13.61
CA VAL A 148 7.24 7.44 14.92
C VAL A 148 6.26 6.98 15.99
N TRP A 149 6.49 5.77 16.53
CA TRP A 149 5.55 5.18 17.46
C TRP A 149 6.24 4.22 18.44
N THR A 150 5.56 3.99 19.57
CA THR A 150 5.81 2.89 20.48
C THR A 150 4.62 1.93 20.48
N GLU A 151 4.88 0.64 20.67
CA GLU A 151 3.86 -0.42 20.64
C GLU A 151 4.07 -1.36 21.81
N PHE A 152 3.01 -1.57 22.56
CA PHE A 152 2.92 -2.58 23.61
C PHE A 152 2.30 -3.84 23.03
N THR A 153 2.94 -4.99 23.21
CA THR A 153 2.43 -6.30 22.80
C THR A 153 1.79 -7.03 23.98
N ASP A 154 1.02 -8.05 23.69
CA ASP A 154 0.41 -8.93 24.69
C ASP A 154 -0.52 -8.21 25.68
N VAL A 155 -1.21 -7.16 25.19
CA VAL A 155 -2.19 -6.43 25.97
C VAL A 155 -3.51 -7.24 25.98
N PRO A 156 -4.02 -7.65 27.17
CA PRO A 156 -5.24 -8.43 27.24
C PRO A 156 -6.40 -7.79 26.48
N LEU A 157 -7.12 -8.58 25.67
CA LEU A 157 -8.27 -8.19 24.84
C LEU A 157 -7.94 -7.26 23.64
N LEU A 158 -6.81 -6.55 23.64
CA LEU A 158 -6.46 -5.55 22.63
C LEU A 158 -5.32 -6.03 21.70
N GLY A 159 -4.64 -7.13 22.06
CA GLY A 159 -3.51 -7.64 21.32
C GLY A 159 -2.31 -6.69 21.40
N LYS A 160 -2.14 -5.81 20.43
CA LYS A 160 -1.09 -4.78 20.39
C LYS A 160 -1.70 -3.39 20.49
N VAL A 161 -1.15 -2.55 21.36
CA VAL A 161 -1.53 -1.15 21.50
C VAL A 161 -0.39 -0.25 21.05
N ARG A 162 -0.64 0.58 20.06
CA ARG A 162 0.34 1.50 19.47
C ARG A 162 -0.02 2.93 19.78
N VAL A 163 0.99 3.75 20.13
CA VAL A 163 0.88 5.18 20.41
C VAL A 163 1.94 5.93 19.59
N GLY A 164 1.57 7.01 18.94
CA GLY A 164 2.46 7.81 18.11
C GLY A 164 1.87 8.10 16.75
N GLN A 165 2.70 8.19 15.72
CA GLN A 165 2.33 8.47 14.35
C GLN A 165 2.62 7.26 13.47
N TRP A 166 1.62 6.79 12.73
CA TRP A 166 1.74 5.71 11.75
C TRP A 166 0.63 5.78 10.70
N LYS A 167 0.71 4.92 9.69
CA LYS A 167 -0.37 4.75 8.71
C LYS A 167 -1.59 4.12 9.37
N GLN A 168 -2.71 4.81 9.34
CA GLN A 168 -3.95 4.38 9.97
C GLN A 168 -4.53 3.13 9.29
N PRO A 169 -5.27 2.27 10.01
CA PRO A 169 -5.80 1.02 9.48
C PRO A 169 -6.99 1.26 8.55
N PHE A 170 -6.69 1.45 7.25
CA PHE A 170 -7.72 1.68 6.23
C PHE A 170 -7.15 1.35 4.84
N GLY A 171 -7.71 0.31 4.19
CA GLY A 171 -7.33 -0.09 2.83
C GLY A 171 -6.00 -0.85 2.72
N LEU A 172 -5.93 -1.77 1.77
CA LEU A 172 -4.77 -2.64 1.54
C LEU A 172 -3.56 -1.85 1.05
N GLU A 173 -3.74 -0.90 0.12
CA GLU A 173 -2.63 -0.06 -0.36
C GLU A 173 -2.06 0.85 0.74
N VAL A 174 -2.87 1.28 1.72
CA VAL A 174 -2.41 2.10 2.84
C VAL A 174 -1.49 1.30 3.73
N VAL A 175 -1.98 0.16 4.24
CA VAL A 175 -1.24 -0.65 5.24
C VAL A 175 -0.01 -1.30 4.62
N SER A 176 -0.08 -1.71 3.35
CA SER A 176 1.05 -2.29 2.64
C SER A 176 2.21 -1.29 2.50
N SER A 177 3.42 -1.81 2.59
CA SER A 177 4.60 -0.99 2.40
C SER A 177 4.71 -0.53 0.94
N PHE A 178 5.06 0.73 0.73
CA PHE A 178 5.37 1.25 -0.61
C PHE A 178 6.53 0.51 -1.30
N ARG A 179 7.34 -0.22 -0.54
CA ARG A 179 8.40 -1.08 -1.09
C ARG A 179 7.84 -2.22 -1.93
N TYR A 180 6.60 -2.63 -1.65
CA TYR A 180 5.98 -3.84 -2.20
C TYR A 180 4.84 -3.55 -3.18
N THR A 181 4.54 -2.27 -3.43
CA THR A 181 3.54 -1.88 -4.44
C THR A 181 3.96 -2.33 -5.83
N THR A 182 2.96 -2.71 -6.65
CA THR A 182 3.15 -3.14 -8.03
C THR A 182 3.49 -1.96 -8.95
N MET A 183 2.82 -0.84 -8.78
CA MET A 183 3.04 0.40 -9.56
C MET A 183 3.96 1.36 -8.81
N MET A 184 4.52 2.36 -9.51
CA MET A 184 5.37 3.40 -8.92
C MET A 184 4.66 4.14 -7.79
N GLU A 185 3.42 4.55 -8.01
CA GLU A 185 2.60 5.21 -6.99
C GLU A 185 1.31 4.40 -6.71
N ARG A 186 0.72 4.65 -5.54
CA ARG A 186 -0.59 4.13 -5.18
C ARG A 186 -1.66 4.70 -6.09
N SER A 187 -2.83 4.09 -6.10
CA SER A 187 -3.97 4.52 -6.90
C SER A 187 -4.42 5.95 -6.56
N SER A 188 -5.16 6.55 -7.48
CA SER A 188 -5.72 7.90 -7.29
C SER A 188 -6.61 8.01 -6.05
N THR A 189 -7.31 6.94 -5.68
CA THR A 189 -8.18 6.89 -4.49
C THR A 189 -7.43 7.03 -3.19
N PHE A 190 -6.17 6.57 -3.14
CA PHE A 190 -5.33 6.64 -1.95
C PHE A 190 -5.15 8.08 -1.46
N GLN A 191 -4.84 9.01 -2.34
CA GLN A 191 -4.58 10.40 -1.91
C GLN A 191 -5.84 11.14 -1.47
N ALA A 192 -6.97 10.83 -2.11
CA ALA A 192 -8.21 11.53 -1.87
C ALA A 192 -8.94 11.05 -0.61
N PHE A 193 -8.99 9.72 -0.38
CA PHE A 193 -9.94 9.14 0.56
C PHE A 193 -9.32 8.52 1.81
N THR A 194 -7.98 8.36 1.86
CA THR A 194 -7.39 7.64 2.98
C THR A 194 -6.87 8.56 4.08
N PRO A 195 -6.99 8.16 5.37
CA PRO A 195 -6.48 8.95 6.50
C PRO A 195 -4.97 9.07 6.54
N PHE A 196 -4.28 8.21 5.84
CA PHE A 196 -2.84 8.00 5.76
C PHE A 196 -2.15 8.00 7.13
N ARG A 197 -1.43 9.05 7.53
CA ARG A 197 -0.72 9.12 8.81
C ARG A 197 -1.35 10.12 9.75
N GLY A 198 -1.37 9.78 11.04
CA GLY A 198 -1.85 10.65 12.11
C GLY A 198 -1.25 10.24 13.45
N ILE A 199 -1.08 11.22 14.36
CA ILE A 199 -0.68 10.99 15.75
C ILE A 199 -1.89 10.55 16.53
N GLY A 200 -1.81 9.38 17.19
CA GLY A 200 -2.94 8.83 17.93
C GLY A 200 -2.61 7.58 18.72
N VAL A 201 -3.66 6.86 19.07
CA VAL A 201 -3.62 5.55 19.71
C VAL A 201 -4.42 4.56 18.88
N GLY A 202 -3.96 3.32 18.80
CA GLY A 202 -4.68 2.27 18.09
C GLY A 202 -4.34 0.89 18.60
N PHE A 203 -5.19 -0.08 18.30
CA PHE A 203 -4.97 -1.47 18.64
C PHE A 203 -5.08 -2.34 17.39
N TYR A 204 -4.35 -3.45 17.43
CA TYR A 204 -4.20 -4.38 16.32
C TYR A 204 -4.14 -5.79 16.86
N ASP A 205 -4.82 -6.69 16.18
CA ASP A 205 -4.66 -8.10 16.48
C ASP A 205 -4.98 -8.98 15.27
N ASN A 206 -4.76 -10.26 15.41
CA ASN A 206 -5.08 -11.28 14.43
C ASN A 206 -5.57 -12.54 15.14
N SER A 207 -6.36 -13.36 14.43
CA SER A 207 -6.78 -14.68 14.92
C SER A 207 -5.59 -15.64 15.02
N ASP A 208 -5.72 -16.69 15.86
CA ASP A 208 -4.66 -17.69 16.08
C ASP A 208 -4.28 -18.43 14.79
N ASP A 209 -5.25 -18.65 13.90
CA ASP A 209 -5.04 -19.25 12.59
C ASP A 209 -4.46 -18.28 11.55
N LEU A 210 -4.26 -17.01 11.92
CA LEU A 210 -3.76 -15.92 11.06
C LEU A 210 -4.62 -15.64 9.83
N ASN A 211 -5.89 -16.04 9.82
CA ASN A 211 -6.78 -15.82 8.70
C ASN A 211 -7.53 -14.46 8.81
N THR A 212 -7.75 -13.99 10.02
CA THR A 212 -8.47 -12.74 10.28
C THR A 212 -7.56 -11.73 10.95
N THR A 213 -7.58 -10.48 10.49
CA THR A 213 -6.92 -9.36 11.19
C THR A 213 -7.93 -8.25 11.45
N TRP A 214 -7.78 -7.56 12.57
CA TRP A 214 -8.58 -6.39 12.91
C TRP A 214 -7.73 -5.30 13.54
N ALA A 215 -8.13 -4.07 13.28
CA ALA A 215 -7.47 -2.91 13.83
C ALA A 215 -8.47 -1.76 13.98
N ALA A 216 -8.26 -0.93 14.99
CA ALA A 216 -8.93 0.36 15.10
C ALA A 216 -8.00 1.39 15.73
N SER A 217 -8.25 2.67 15.43
CA SER A 217 -7.42 3.77 15.92
C SER A 217 -8.21 5.05 16.04
N TYR A 218 -7.77 5.90 16.98
CA TYR A 218 -8.21 7.28 17.14
C TYR A 218 -6.99 8.20 17.04
N PHE A 219 -7.07 9.25 16.23
CA PHE A 219 -5.91 10.09 15.90
C PHE A 219 -6.30 11.52 15.54
N ARG A 220 -5.31 12.41 15.53
CA ARG A 220 -5.47 13.79 15.04
C ARG A 220 -5.41 13.79 13.50
N THR A 221 -6.30 14.55 12.88
CA THR A 221 -6.30 14.85 11.45
C THR A 221 -5.78 16.27 11.18
N GLY A 222 -5.55 16.62 9.92
CA GLY A 222 -4.98 17.92 9.55
C GLY A 222 -3.51 18.08 9.92
N GLN A 223 -2.77 16.98 9.95
CA GLN A 223 -1.37 16.95 10.27
C GLN A 223 -0.52 17.49 9.12
N ASP A 224 0.49 18.29 9.45
CA ASP A 224 1.49 18.72 8.50
C ASP A 224 2.53 17.61 8.19
N GLN A 225 3.37 17.84 7.19
CA GLN A 225 4.41 16.86 6.80
C GLN A 225 5.51 16.65 7.87
N PHE A 226 5.56 17.48 8.90
CA PHE A 226 6.52 17.40 10.00
C PHE A 226 5.95 16.76 11.26
N GLY A 227 4.69 16.34 11.21
CA GLY A 227 4.01 15.68 12.30
C GLY A 227 3.23 16.62 13.23
N GLY A 228 3.24 17.92 12.96
CA GLY A 228 2.45 18.89 13.72
C GLY A 228 0.97 18.85 13.32
N SER A 229 0.08 18.87 14.28
CA SER A 229 -1.35 19.05 14.07
C SER A 229 -1.90 20.02 15.12
N LEU A 230 -2.03 21.27 14.71
CA LEU A 230 -2.47 22.37 15.58
C LEU A 230 -3.82 22.88 15.08
N SER A 231 -4.86 22.65 15.86
CA SER A 231 -6.18 23.21 15.62
C SER A 231 -6.93 23.27 16.95
N THR A 232 -7.57 24.41 17.22
CA THR A 232 -8.48 24.57 18.36
C THR A 232 -9.86 23.99 18.08
N ASN A 233 -10.24 23.85 16.80
CA ASN A 233 -11.57 23.48 16.34
C ASN A 233 -11.60 22.06 15.74
N GLY A 234 -11.16 21.06 16.49
CA GLY A 234 -11.29 19.67 16.06
C GLY A 234 -10.07 19.13 15.29
N GLY A 235 -10.28 18.35 14.27
CA GLY A 235 -9.25 17.61 13.58
C GLY A 235 -8.98 16.27 14.25
N ASN A 236 -10.02 15.42 14.33
CA ASN A 236 -9.95 14.07 14.88
C ASN A 236 -10.46 13.06 13.87
N GLY A 237 -9.85 11.89 13.87
CA GLY A 237 -10.27 10.78 13.04
C GLY A 237 -10.34 9.48 13.82
N MET A 238 -11.21 8.60 13.39
CA MET A 238 -11.28 7.21 13.84
C MET A 238 -11.25 6.32 12.60
N ALA A 239 -10.30 5.39 12.54
CA ALA A 239 -10.22 4.43 11.45
C ALA A 239 -10.30 3.01 11.99
N SER A 240 -10.94 2.12 11.24
CA SER A 240 -10.98 0.69 11.53
C SER A 240 -10.87 -0.13 10.25
N ARG A 241 -10.34 -1.34 10.39
CA ARG A 241 -10.18 -2.29 9.29
C ARG A 241 -10.35 -3.71 9.80
N LEU A 242 -11.08 -4.52 9.04
CA LEU A 242 -11.25 -5.96 9.25
C LEU A 242 -10.90 -6.67 7.96
N THR A 243 -10.11 -7.74 8.05
CA THR A 243 -9.75 -8.55 6.88
C THR A 243 -9.87 -10.03 7.17
N HIS A 244 -10.10 -10.81 6.11
CA HIS A 244 -10.17 -12.25 6.20
C HIS A 244 -9.57 -12.92 4.96
N LEU A 245 -8.76 -13.96 5.18
CA LEU A 245 -8.31 -14.88 4.15
C LEU A 245 -9.36 -15.98 3.99
N MET A 246 -10.08 -15.96 2.86
CA MET A 246 -11.09 -16.98 2.53
C MET A 246 -10.45 -18.35 2.36
N TRP A 247 -9.24 -18.40 1.82
CA TRP A 247 -8.33 -19.54 1.78
C TRP A 247 -6.89 -19.05 1.70
N TYR A 248 -5.95 -19.89 2.11
CA TYR A 248 -4.51 -19.66 2.01
C TYR A 248 -3.81 -21.01 1.87
N GLU A 249 -3.33 -21.32 0.68
CA GLU A 249 -2.83 -22.63 0.30
C GLU A 249 -1.41 -22.54 -0.28
N SER A 250 -0.72 -23.68 -0.31
CA SER A 250 0.61 -23.83 -0.92
C SER A 250 1.63 -22.79 -0.43
N GLY A 251 1.58 -22.45 0.89
CA GLY A 251 2.52 -21.49 1.47
C GLY A 251 2.32 -20.04 1.00
N GLY A 252 1.15 -19.71 0.42
CA GLY A 252 0.81 -18.38 -0.10
C GLY A 252 0.90 -18.24 -1.62
N GLU A 253 1.06 -19.35 -2.35
CA GLU A 253 0.93 -19.33 -3.81
C GLU A 253 -0.51 -19.13 -4.27
N ASN A 254 -1.49 -19.57 -3.44
CA ASN A 254 -2.92 -19.44 -3.73
C ASN A 254 -3.65 -18.90 -2.50
N TYR A 255 -4.30 -17.76 -2.63
CA TYR A 255 -5.11 -17.18 -1.57
C TYR A 255 -6.12 -16.16 -2.09
N LEU A 256 -7.15 -15.91 -1.28
CA LEU A 256 -8.06 -14.80 -1.45
C LEU A 256 -8.17 -14.03 -0.14
N HIS A 257 -7.71 -12.80 -0.17
CA HIS A 257 -7.92 -11.80 0.87
C HIS A 257 -9.12 -10.93 0.52
N LEU A 258 -10.01 -10.74 1.49
CA LEU A 258 -11.08 -9.75 1.46
C LEU A 258 -10.98 -8.89 2.70
N GLY A 259 -11.33 -7.61 2.57
CA GLY A 259 -11.34 -6.71 3.71
C GLY A 259 -12.26 -5.51 3.51
N GLY A 260 -12.52 -4.84 4.62
CA GLY A 260 -13.26 -3.61 4.64
C GLY A 260 -12.75 -2.66 5.71
N GLY A 261 -12.92 -1.36 5.46
CA GLY A 261 -12.49 -0.30 6.34
C GLY A 261 -13.53 0.80 6.49
N TYR A 262 -13.48 1.47 7.62
CA TYR A 262 -14.29 2.65 7.92
C TYR A 262 -13.38 3.74 8.47
N PHE A 263 -13.57 4.97 7.99
CA PHE A 263 -12.87 6.15 8.47
C PHE A 263 -13.87 7.28 8.70
N HIS A 264 -13.99 7.71 9.95
CA HIS A 264 -14.71 8.90 10.38
C HIS A 264 -13.72 10.04 10.59
N ASN A 265 -13.97 11.18 9.99
CA ASN A 265 -13.13 12.36 10.09
C ASN A 265 -13.97 13.59 10.48
N VAL A 266 -13.65 14.21 11.59
CA VAL A 266 -14.06 15.58 11.91
C VAL A 266 -12.90 16.49 11.51
N PRO A 267 -13.01 17.19 10.38
CA PRO A 267 -11.86 17.94 9.85
C PRO A 267 -11.54 19.18 10.71
N PRO A 268 -10.25 19.57 10.76
CA PRO A 268 -9.86 20.77 11.51
C PRO A 268 -10.48 22.02 10.85
N ASN A 269 -10.92 22.96 11.69
CA ASN A 269 -11.54 24.20 11.28
C ASN A 269 -12.76 24.01 10.34
N ASN A 270 -13.46 22.89 10.48
CA ASN A 270 -14.61 22.51 9.65
C ASN A 270 -14.32 22.60 8.14
N THR A 271 -13.11 22.24 7.73
CA THR A 271 -12.68 22.36 6.35
C THR A 271 -12.06 21.06 5.85
N ALA A 272 -12.67 20.45 4.85
CA ALA A 272 -12.18 19.27 4.15
C ALA A 272 -11.63 19.62 2.76
N ARG A 273 -10.84 18.73 2.18
CA ARG A 273 -10.37 18.83 0.80
C ARG A 273 -10.05 17.44 0.26
N PHE A 274 -10.50 17.17 -0.97
CA PHE A 274 -10.19 15.95 -1.70
C PHE A 274 -9.43 16.28 -2.97
N ARG A 275 -8.35 15.55 -3.26
CA ARG A 275 -7.53 15.79 -4.45
C ARG A 275 -6.67 14.58 -4.79
N SER A 276 -6.30 14.42 -6.04
CA SER A 276 -5.38 13.37 -6.48
C SER A 276 -4.55 13.77 -7.69
N ILE A 277 -3.32 13.24 -7.76
CA ILE A 277 -2.43 13.29 -8.92
C ILE A 277 -2.70 12.11 -9.86
N PRO A 278 -2.18 12.11 -11.10
CA PRO A 278 -2.39 11.03 -12.07
C PRO A 278 -1.53 9.77 -11.81
N GLU A 279 -1.33 9.39 -10.54
CA GLU A 279 -0.62 8.17 -10.09
C GLU A 279 0.86 8.09 -10.48
N ILE A 280 1.45 9.23 -10.79
CA ILE A 280 2.88 9.43 -11.01
C ILE A 280 3.28 10.79 -10.42
N PHE A 281 4.52 10.90 -9.96
CA PHE A 281 4.96 12.10 -9.28
C PHE A 281 6.45 12.35 -9.54
N VAL A 282 6.78 13.60 -9.86
CA VAL A 282 8.15 14.11 -9.88
C VAL A 282 8.15 15.57 -9.42
N GLY A 283 9.22 16.00 -8.80
CA GLY A 283 9.36 17.34 -8.23
C GLY A 283 8.73 17.46 -6.85
N GLU A 284 8.50 18.69 -6.40
CA GLU A 284 8.02 18.96 -5.06
C GLU A 284 6.54 19.33 -5.05
N PHE A 285 5.80 18.78 -4.06
CA PHE A 285 4.53 19.36 -3.72
C PHE A 285 4.78 20.73 -3.12
N VAL A 286 4.25 21.75 -3.79
CA VAL A 286 4.05 23.05 -3.12
C VAL A 286 3.17 22.78 -1.91
N PRO A 287 3.65 22.99 -0.69
CA PRO A 287 2.85 22.76 0.51
C PRO A 287 1.79 23.83 0.62
N ASN A 288 0.82 23.83 -0.29
CA ASN A 288 -0.37 24.62 -0.19
C ASN A 288 -1.42 23.87 0.58
N GLY A 289 -1.28 24.06 1.88
CA GLY A 289 -2.41 24.12 2.74
C GLY A 289 -3.24 22.86 2.87
N ILE A 290 -2.62 21.73 3.18
CA ILE A 290 -3.32 20.81 4.06
C ILE A 290 -2.48 20.72 5.32
N GLY A 291 -3.00 21.34 6.39
CA GLY A 291 -2.41 21.24 7.72
C GLY A 291 -1.05 21.92 7.88
N THR A 292 -0.53 22.58 6.89
CA THR A 292 0.66 23.39 7.05
C THR A 292 0.25 24.75 7.58
N SER A 293 0.74 25.09 8.73
CA SER A 293 0.63 26.41 9.35
C SER A 293 1.25 27.46 8.43
N GLY A 294 0.52 27.92 7.40
CA GLY A 294 0.74 29.15 6.67
C GLY A 294 2.14 29.49 6.15
N GLN A 295 3.10 28.58 6.20
CA GLN A 295 4.41 28.82 5.59
C GLN A 295 4.32 28.51 4.10
N ALA A 296 4.10 29.56 3.32
CA ALA A 296 4.44 29.55 1.91
C ALA A 296 5.94 29.24 1.79
N THR A 297 6.31 28.01 1.49
CA THR A 297 7.62 27.78 0.92
C THR A 297 7.65 28.52 -0.41
N PRO A 298 8.73 29.22 -0.76
CA PRO A 298 8.88 29.77 -2.10
C PRO A 298 8.82 28.59 -3.06
N ALA A 299 7.67 28.42 -3.68
CA ALA A 299 7.38 27.29 -4.50
C ALA A 299 8.15 27.44 -5.79
N LEU A 300 9.06 26.57 -6.00
CA LEU A 300 9.23 26.06 -7.33
C LEU A 300 8.00 25.18 -7.58
N ALA A 301 6.98 25.74 -8.22
CA ALA A 301 5.75 25.04 -8.58
C ALA A 301 6.02 24.09 -9.76
N ASN A 302 6.96 23.17 -9.61
CA ASN A 302 7.39 22.24 -10.65
C ASN A 302 7.04 20.79 -10.35
N GLY A 303 6.31 20.53 -9.27
CA GLY A 303 5.80 19.19 -8.97
C GLY A 303 4.60 18.84 -9.84
N THR A 304 4.37 17.53 -10.01
CA THR A 304 3.17 17.03 -10.70
C THR A 304 1.90 17.60 -10.08
N PRO A 305 1.04 18.29 -10.84
CA PRO A 305 -0.16 18.94 -10.29
C PRO A 305 -1.25 17.94 -9.91
N PHE A 306 -2.21 18.38 -9.11
CA PHE A 306 -3.43 17.62 -8.84
C PHE A 306 -4.38 17.75 -10.04
N PHE A 307 -4.75 16.63 -10.65
CA PHE A 307 -5.67 16.60 -11.79
C PHE A 307 -7.13 16.73 -11.34
N VAL A 308 -7.44 16.24 -10.15
CA VAL A 308 -8.75 16.41 -9.52
C VAL A 308 -8.58 17.05 -8.15
N ASN A 309 -9.46 18.02 -7.81
CA ASN A 309 -9.30 18.82 -6.62
C ASN A 309 -10.59 19.57 -6.29
N THR A 310 -11.23 19.28 -5.17
CA THR A 310 -12.46 19.97 -4.73
C THR A 310 -12.26 21.43 -4.34
N GLY A 311 -11.01 21.88 -4.16
CA GLY A 311 -10.76 23.07 -3.36
C GLY A 311 -11.04 22.81 -1.88
N LEU A 312 -11.12 23.89 -1.10
CA LEU A 312 -11.47 23.82 0.31
C LEU A 312 -12.99 23.80 0.46
N LEU A 313 -13.49 22.75 1.09
CA LEU A 313 -14.90 22.55 1.43
C LEU A 313 -15.13 23.07 2.85
N GLY A 314 -15.60 24.30 2.97
CA GLY A 314 -15.95 24.92 4.26
C GLY A 314 -17.23 24.32 4.85
N ASP A 315 -17.48 24.66 6.13
CA ASP A 315 -18.68 24.21 6.88
C ASP A 315 -18.87 22.68 6.88
N THR A 316 -17.79 21.93 6.72
CA THR A 316 -17.80 20.47 6.76
C THR A 316 -17.82 20.00 8.20
N ASN A 317 -18.92 19.38 8.61
CA ASN A 317 -19.11 18.84 9.95
C ASN A 317 -18.27 17.57 10.13
N HIS A 318 -18.44 16.63 9.23
CA HIS A 318 -17.70 15.38 9.23
C HIS A 318 -17.69 14.72 7.85
N VAL A 319 -16.78 13.76 7.69
CA VAL A 319 -16.68 12.90 6.51
C VAL A 319 -16.67 11.46 6.98
N ASN A 320 -17.53 10.63 6.39
CA ASN A 320 -17.54 9.18 6.59
C ASN A 320 -17.05 8.50 5.33
N THR A 321 -15.92 7.81 5.39
CA THR A 321 -15.36 7.07 4.26
C THR A 321 -15.45 5.58 4.52
N TYR A 322 -15.97 4.85 3.55
CA TYR A 322 -16.07 3.40 3.52
C TYR A 322 -15.14 2.85 2.46
N GLY A 323 -14.46 1.77 2.77
CA GLY A 323 -13.54 1.09 1.87
C GLY A 323 -13.81 -0.41 1.82
N LEU A 324 -13.70 -0.99 0.62
CA LEU A 324 -13.67 -2.43 0.40
C LEU A 324 -12.39 -2.77 -0.34
N GLU A 325 -11.79 -3.92 -0.02
CA GLU A 325 -10.53 -4.35 -0.59
C GLU A 325 -10.52 -5.85 -0.88
N SER A 326 -9.80 -6.23 -1.92
CA SER A 326 -9.59 -7.62 -2.28
C SER A 326 -8.21 -7.84 -2.90
N LEU A 327 -7.65 -9.01 -2.65
CA LEU A 327 -6.43 -9.50 -3.32
C LEU A 327 -6.56 -11.00 -3.54
N TRP A 328 -6.69 -11.39 -4.81
CA TRP A 328 -6.68 -12.77 -5.23
C TRP A 328 -5.33 -13.10 -5.88
N VAL A 329 -4.76 -14.22 -5.46
CA VAL A 329 -3.50 -14.74 -6.00
C VAL A 329 -3.66 -16.19 -6.35
N HIS A 330 -3.21 -16.56 -7.55
CA HIS A 330 -3.15 -17.93 -8.04
C HIS A 330 -1.84 -18.14 -8.81
N GLY A 331 -0.87 -18.76 -8.15
CA GLY A 331 0.48 -18.88 -8.65
C GLY A 331 1.05 -17.50 -9.05
N PRO A 332 1.53 -17.34 -10.30
CA PRO A 332 2.14 -16.08 -10.75
C PRO A 332 1.13 -14.95 -11.01
N LEU A 333 -0.16 -15.24 -11.06
CA LEU A 333 -1.20 -14.26 -11.32
C LEU A 333 -1.71 -13.65 -10.01
N SER A 334 -1.86 -12.34 -9.99
CA SER A 334 -2.51 -11.60 -8.89
C SER A 334 -3.52 -10.59 -9.42
N VAL A 335 -4.64 -10.43 -8.72
CA VAL A 335 -5.64 -9.40 -8.98
C VAL A 335 -5.95 -8.69 -7.67
N GLN A 336 -5.67 -7.40 -7.61
CA GLN A 336 -5.92 -6.53 -6.47
C GLN A 336 -6.96 -5.48 -6.85
N ALA A 337 -7.95 -5.24 -6.01
CA ALA A 337 -8.93 -4.18 -6.22
C ALA A 337 -9.32 -3.53 -4.88
N GLU A 338 -9.49 -2.21 -4.91
CA GLU A 338 -10.07 -1.47 -3.79
C GLU A 338 -11.10 -0.46 -4.33
N GLY A 339 -12.16 -0.23 -3.55
CA GLY A 339 -13.16 0.78 -3.82
C GLY A 339 -13.44 1.59 -2.57
N MET A 340 -13.60 2.89 -2.72
CA MET A 340 -13.80 3.83 -1.61
C MET A 340 -14.93 4.79 -1.92
N ALA A 341 -15.71 5.15 -0.90
CA ALA A 341 -16.80 6.11 -0.98
C ALA A 341 -16.78 7.02 0.26
N ALA A 342 -16.76 8.33 0.06
CA ALA A 342 -16.72 9.33 1.10
C ALA A 342 -18.02 10.15 1.10
N MET A 343 -18.76 10.13 2.19
CA MET A 343 -19.94 10.94 2.43
C MET A 343 -19.51 12.21 3.17
N VAL A 344 -19.63 13.35 2.50
CA VAL A 344 -19.26 14.67 3.02
C VAL A 344 -20.50 15.37 3.54
N ASP A 345 -20.54 15.58 4.85
CA ASP A 345 -21.63 16.31 5.51
C ASP A 345 -21.22 17.77 5.73
N GLN A 346 -21.99 18.70 5.17
CA GLN A 346 -21.81 20.15 5.30
C GLN A 346 -23.08 20.77 5.91
N SER A 347 -22.92 21.74 6.81
CA SER A 347 -24.02 22.29 7.63
C SER A 347 -25.19 22.86 6.81
N SER A 348 -24.91 23.38 5.60
CA SER A 348 -25.90 24.11 4.82
C SER A 348 -26.21 23.47 3.47
N LEU A 349 -25.65 22.27 3.20
CA LEU A 349 -25.76 21.60 1.93
C LEU A 349 -26.22 20.14 2.10
N PRO A 350 -26.84 19.54 1.10
CA PRO A 350 -27.06 18.09 1.10
C PRO A 350 -25.75 17.33 1.24
N THR A 351 -25.78 16.18 1.89
CA THR A 351 -24.62 15.28 1.96
C THR A 351 -24.18 14.90 0.56
N SER A 352 -22.90 15.11 0.26
CA SER A 352 -22.29 14.78 -1.02
C SER A 352 -21.56 13.46 -0.97
N LEU A 353 -21.62 12.67 -2.05
CA LEU A 353 -20.96 11.40 -2.22
C LEU A 353 -19.81 11.49 -3.22
N LEU A 354 -18.59 11.37 -2.74
CA LEU A 354 -17.40 11.26 -3.57
C LEU A 354 -16.93 9.81 -3.57
N SER A 355 -16.43 9.31 -4.71
CA SER A 355 -16.07 7.90 -4.81
C SER A 355 -14.92 7.62 -5.77
N GLY A 356 -14.33 6.45 -5.64
CA GLY A 356 -13.33 5.97 -6.56
C GLY A 356 -12.95 4.51 -6.29
N GLY A 357 -12.21 3.94 -7.23
CA GLY A 357 -11.74 2.57 -7.11
C GLY A 357 -10.66 2.26 -8.14
N TYR A 358 -10.00 1.13 -7.95
CA TYR A 358 -9.04 0.62 -8.91
C TYR A 358 -9.05 -0.91 -8.94
N ALA A 359 -8.53 -1.45 -10.04
CA ALA A 359 -8.17 -2.85 -10.18
C ALA A 359 -6.79 -2.95 -10.82
N THR A 360 -5.93 -3.78 -10.24
CA THR A 360 -4.57 -4.06 -10.73
C THR A 360 -4.44 -5.55 -10.98
N VAL A 361 -3.95 -5.92 -12.14
CA VAL A 361 -3.58 -7.29 -12.50
C VAL A 361 -2.06 -7.35 -12.59
N GLY A 362 -1.44 -8.35 -11.97
CA GLY A 362 0.00 -8.61 -12.03
C GLY A 362 0.26 -10.06 -12.44
N TYR A 363 1.28 -10.29 -13.27
CA TYR A 363 1.68 -11.62 -13.68
C TYR A 363 3.21 -11.75 -13.68
N PHE A 364 3.73 -12.66 -12.87
CA PHE A 364 5.17 -12.97 -12.83
C PHE A 364 5.56 -13.91 -13.96
N LEU A 365 6.33 -13.41 -14.92
CA LEU A 365 6.85 -14.19 -16.05
C LEU A 365 7.82 -15.29 -15.61
N THR A 366 8.47 -15.08 -14.48
CA THR A 366 9.49 -15.98 -13.90
C THR A 366 8.91 -16.95 -12.86
N GLY A 367 7.59 -16.85 -12.63
CA GLY A 367 6.83 -17.84 -11.84
C GLY A 367 6.84 -17.60 -10.34
N GLU A 368 7.27 -16.44 -9.84
CA GLU A 368 7.03 -16.01 -8.47
C GLU A 368 5.53 -15.77 -8.24
N HIS A 369 5.12 -15.56 -6.99
CA HIS A 369 3.78 -15.15 -6.63
C HIS A 369 3.81 -13.86 -5.81
N ARG A 370 2.66 -13.22 -5.61
CA ARG A 370 2.52 -12.04 -4.75
C ARG A 370 2.49 -12.46 -3.28
N PRO A 371 3.51 -12.15 -2.47
CA PRO A 371 3.56 -12.56 -1.07
C PRO A 371 2.60 -11.76 -0.19
N TYR A 372 2.21 -12.37 0.94
CA TYR A 372 1.24 -11.80 1.87
C TYR A 372 1.68 -11.97 3.33
N ASP A 373 1.67 -10.87 4.08
CA ASP A 373 1.85 -10.87 5.54
C ASP A 373 0.51 -11.13 6.24
N ARG A 374 0.30 -12.36 6.71
CA ARG A 374 -0.93 -12.79 7.37
C ARG A 374 -1.18 -12.08 8.70
N LYS A 375 -0.13 -11.62 9.40
CA LYS A 375 -0.27 -10.91 10.69
C LYS A 375 -0.68 -9.46 10.51
N ALA A 376 -0.28 -8.84 9.42
CA ALA A 376 -0.62 -7.46 9.11
C ALA A 376 -1.81 -7.34 8.16
N GLY A 377 -2.24 -8.43 7.52
CA GLY A 377 -3.24 -8.37 6.49
C GLY A 377 -2.79 -7.50 5.31
N ALA A 378 -1.54 -7.67 4.83
CA ALA A 378 -0.89 -6.76 3.90
C ALA A 378 -0.02 -7.48 2.87
N ILE A 379 0.30 -6.82 1.76
CA ILE A 379 1.24 -7.30 0.75
C ILE A 379 2.66 -7.29 1.34
N ASP A 380 3.44 -8.32 1.05
CA ASP A 380 4.80 -8.48 1.51
C ASP A 380 5.82 -8.51 0.35
N ARG A 381 7.08 -8.70 0.69
CA ARG A 381 8.25 -8.63 -0.17
C ARG A 381 8.32 -9.76 -1.17
N VAL A 382 8.44 -9.44 -2.45
CA VAL A 382 8.76 -10.41 -3.50
C VAL A 382 10.21 -10.85 -3.35
N ILE A 383 10.42 -12.16 -3.32
CA ILE A 383 11.74 -12.78 -3.29
C ILE A 383 11.93 -13.51 -4.63
N PRO A 384 12.83 -13.04 -5.50
CA PRO A 384 13.13 -13.73 -6.75
C PRO A 384 13.63 -15.15 -6.53
N LYS A 385 13.16 -16.10 -7.32
CA LYS A 385 13.65 -17.49 -7.31
C LYS A 385 15.14 -17.59 -7.62
N ALA A 386 15.65 -16.65 -8.43
CA ALA A 386 17.08 -16.52 -8.74
C ALA A 386 17.46 -15.04 -8.82
N ASN A 387 18.35 -14.60 -7.94
CA ASN A 387 18.88 -13.23 -8.00
C ASN A 387 19.75 -13.01 -9.23
N VAL A 388 19.81 -11.76 -9.69
CA VAL A 388 20.77 -11.36 -10.73
C VAL A 388 22.19 -11.50 -10.20
N THR A 389 22.99 -12.34 -10.83
CA THR A 389 24.41 -12.57 -10.48
C THR A 389 25.28 -12.69 -11.72
N ARG A 390 26.60 -12.61 -11.56
CA ARG A 390 27.56 -12.83 -12.66
C ARG A 390 27.50 -14.25 -13.24
N CYS A 391 27.07 -15.23 -12.45
CA CYS A 391 27.07 -16.65 -12.83
C CYS A 391 25.71 -17.12 -13.36
N GLY A 392 24.75 -16.24 -13.56
CA GLY A 392 23.38 -16.53 -14.01
C GLY A 392 22.33 -15.98 -13.03
N GLY A 393 21.06 -16.13 -13.42
CA GLY A 393 19.92 -15.54 -12.73
C GLY A 393 19.53 -14.20 -13.36
N PHE A 394 18.23 -14.05 -13.62
CA PHE A 394 17.67 -12.86 -14.28
C PHE A 394 16.81 -12.03 -13.35
N GLY A 395 16.72 -12.39 -12.05
CA GLY A 395 15.75 -11.80 -11.13
C GLY A 395 14.33 -12.24 -11.43
N ALA A 396 13.36 -11.59 -10.79
CA ALA A 396 11.94 -11.79 -11.07
C ALA A 396 11.43 -10.69 -12.01
N TRP A 397 10.58 -11.07 -12.96
CA TRP A 397 9.95 -10.15 -13.91
C TRP A 397 8.43 -10.23 -13.78
N GLU A 398 7.79 -9.08 -13.58
CA GLU A 398 6.35 -8.95 -13.47
C GLU A 398 5.83 -7.98 -14.52
N LEU A 399 4.80 -8.40 -15.26
CA LEU A 399 3.96 -7.51 -16.05
C LEU A 399 2.75 -7.12 -15.22
N ALA A 400 2.34 -5.87 -15.31
CA ALA A 400 1.18 -5.38 -14.59
C ALA A 400 0.36 -4.39 -15.40
N ALA A 401 -0.94 -4.36 -15.12
CA ALA A 401 -1.84 -3.35 -15.63
C ALA A 401 -2.77 -2.88 -14.52
N ARG A 402 -3.07 -1.58 -14.46
CA ARG A 402 -4.04 -1.00 -13.52
C ARG A 402 -5.03 -0.12 -14.27
N TRP A 403 -6.30 -0.26 -13.95
CA TRP A 403 -7.31 0.73 -14.20
C TRP A 403 -7.73 1.39 -12.90
N SER A 404 -7.86 2.71 -12.87
CA SER A 404 -8.37 3.45 -11.73
C SER A 404 -9.35 4.52 -12.16
N TYR A 405 -10.29 4.84 -11.28
CA TYR A 405 -11.28 5.88 -11.47
C TYR A 405 -11.53 6.61 -10.16
N ILE A 406 -11.66 7.94 -10.23
CA ILE A 406 -12.05 8.78 -9.11
C ILE A 406 -13.05 9.85 -9.59
N ASP A 407 -14.09 10.08 -8.79
CA ASP A 407 -15.09 11.12 -9.00
C ASP A 407 -15.19 11.98 -7.72
N LEU A 408 -14.79 13.23 -7.86
CA LEU A 408 -14.85 14.24 -6.81
C LEU A 408 -15.94 15.28 -7.10
N THR A 409 -16.98 14.89 -7.84
CA THR A 409 -18.06 15.80 -8.25
C THR A 409 -19.42 15.26 -7.81
N ASP A 410 -20.05 15.97 -6.89
CA ASP A 410 -21.44 15.70 -6.49
C ASP A 410 -22.05 16.97 -5.88
N ASN A 411 -23.32 17.20 -6.13
CA ASN A 411 -24.06 18.41 -5.70
C ASN A 411 -23.33 19.69 -6.14
N LEU A 412 -22.86 20.51 -5.19
CA LEU A 412 -22.11 21.73 -5.43
C LEU A 412 -20.60 21.53 -5.42
N ILE A 413 -20.13 20.33 -5.09
CA ILE A 413 -18.72 19.99 -5.15
C ILE A 413 -18.35 19.68 -6.61
N ARG A 414 -17.34 20.39 -7.13
CA ARG A 414 -16.83 20.23 -8.49
C ARG A 414 -15.33 20.00 -8.46
N GLY A 415 -14.92 18.84 -7.93
CA GLY A 415 -13.52 18.45 -7.84
C GLY A 415 -12.97 17.80 -9.10
N GLY A 416 -13.85 17.49 -10.05
CA GLY A 416 -13.49 16.80 -11.30
C GLY A 416 -13.51 15.28 -11.20
N THR A 417 -13.27 14.65 -12.35
CA THR A 417 -13.14 13.19 -12.50
C THR A 417 -11.80 12.84 -13.14
N MET A 418 -11.25 11.68 -12.80
CA MET A 418 -10.04 11.18 -13.43
C MET A 418 -10.11 9.66 -13.58
N GLN A 419 -9.69 9.20 -14.74
CA GLN A 419 -9.53 7.79 -15.06
C GLN A 419 -8.13 7.55 -15.59
N ASN A 420 -7.42 6.56 -15.05
CA ASN A 420 -6.09 6.19 -15.51
C ASN A 420 -6.06 4.74 -15.98
N MET A 421 -5.29 4.51 -17.05
CA MET A 421 -4.84 3.19 -17.48
C MET A 421 -3.32 3.16 -17.36
N THR A 422 -2.81 2.25 -16.54
CA THR A 422 -1.37 2.09 -16.31
C THR A 422 -0.92 0.73 -16.80
N ALA A 423 0.12 0.71 -17.64
CA ALA A 423 0.89 -0.49 -17.96
C ALA A 423 2.23 -0.45 -17.23
N GLY A 424 2.63 -1.56 -16.63
CA GLY A 424 3.84 -1.64 -15.81
C GLY A 424 4.69 -2.86 -16.11
N VAL A 425 6.00 -2.69 -15.99
CA VAL A 425 7.00 -3.77 -15.97
C VAL A 425 7.83 -3.60 -14.72
N ASN A 426 7.92 -4.63 -13.90
CA ASN A 426 8.75 -4.67 -12.71
C ASN A 426 9.87 -5.69 -12.87
N TRP A 427 11.10 -5.28 -12.60
CA TRP A 427 12.26 -6.14 -12.58
C TRP A 427 12.87 -6.14 -11.17
N TYR A 428 12.69 -7.24 -10.45
CA TYR A 428 13.27 -7.47 -9.14
C TYR A 428 14.62 -8.16 -9.31
N THR A 429 15.71 -7.42 -9.18
CA THR A 429 17.07 -7.96 -9.35
C THR A 429 17.48 -8.86 -8.20
N ASN A 430 16.97 -8.56 -7.01
CA ASN A 430 17.11 -9.30 -5.76
C ASN A 430 16.01 -8.83 -4.78
N PRO A 431 15.86 -9.39 -3.57
CA PRO A 431 14.80 -9.01 -2.64
C PRO A 431 14.81 -7.52 -2.21
N TYR A 432 15.91 -6.82 -2.41
CA TYR A 432 16.12 -5.46 -1.92
C TYR A 432 16.26 -4.40 -3.01
N CYS A 433 16.38 -4.82 -4.28
CA CYS A 433 16.53 -3.89 -5.39
C CYS A 433 15.58 -4.25 -6.52
N LYS A 434 14.79 -3.26 -6.96
CA LYS A 434 13.90 -3.38 -8.12
C LYS A 434 13.91 -2.14 -9.00
N PHE A 435 13.62 -2.36 -10.28
CA PHE A 435 13.30 -1.32 -11.25
C PHE A 435 11.83 -1.43 -11.61
N VAL A 436 11.15 -0.28 -11.70
CA VAL A 436 9.73 -0.19 -12.07
C VAL A 436 9.61 0.75 -13.25
N PHE A 437 8.93 0.29 -14.30
CA PHE A 437 8.63 1.06 -15.50
C PHE A 437 7.12 1.18 -15.61
N ASN A 438 6.58 2.39 -15.65
CA ASN A 438 5.15 2.62 -15.82
C ASN A 438 4.90 3.56 -17.01
N TYR A 439 3.93 3.19 -17.83
CA TYR A 439 3.26 4.09 -18.75
C TYR A 439 1.83 4.33 -18.26
N ILE A 440 1.43 5.58 -18.17
CA ILE A 440 0.11 5.98 -17.69
C ILE A 440 -0.54 6.85 -18.75
N HIS A 441 -1.76 6.49 -19.14
CA HIS A 441 -2.65 7.36 -19.89
C HIS A 441 -3.79 7.80 -18.97
N SER A 442 -3.92 9.11 -18.78
CA SER A 442 -4.91 9.74 -17.91
C SER A 442 -5.92 10.54 -18.73
N TRP A 443 -7.21 10.26 -18.52
CA TRP A 443 -8.32 11.10 -18.93
C TRP A 443 -8.88 11.80 -17.71
N SER A 444 -9.07 13.11 -17.77
CA SER A 444 -9.64 13.85 -16.65
C SER A 444 -10.54 14.99 -17.10
N ASP A 445 -11.55 15.25 -16.28
CA ASP A 445 -12.28 16.50 -16.25
C ASP A 445 -11.76 17.28 -15.04
N SER A 446 -10.84 18.20 -15.27
CA SER A 446 -10.06 18.86 -14.21
C SER A 446 -10.54 20.29 -13.98
N PRO A 447 -10.47 20.82 -12.73
CA PRO A 447 -10.63 22.27 -12.50
C PRO A 447 -9.67 23.08 -13.34
N ASP A 448 -10.15 24.19 -13.90
CA ASP A 448 -9.39 25.04 -14.81
C ASP A 448 -8.23 25.75 -14.07
N PHE A 449 -7.03 25.68 -14.60
CA PHE A 449 -5.87 26.37 -14.05
C PHE A 449 -5.90 27.84 -14.42
N ILE A 450 -6.06 28.72 -13.43
CA ILE A 450 -6.14 30.17 -13.64
C ILE A 450 -4.84 30.93 -13.35
N GLY A 451 -3.73 30.21 -13.16
CA GLY A 451 -2.42 30.80 -12.93
C GLY A 451 -1.86 30.58 -11.54
N VAL A 452 -0.93 31.43 -11.13
CA VAL A 452 -0.29 31.35 -9.81
C VAL A 452 -0.66 32.58 -9.00
N VAL A 453 -1.31 32.39 -7.85
CA VAL A 453 -1.70 33.44 -6.92
C VAL A 453 -0.95 33.26 -5.61
N ALA A 454 -0.26 34.28 -5.14
CA ALA A 454 0.55 34.23 -3.91
C ALA A 454 1.55 33.05 -3.88
N ASN A 455 2.22 32.80 -5.02
CA ASN A 455 3.16 31.68 -5.24
C ASN A 455 2.53 30.27 -5.17
N ALA A 456 1.23 30.15 -5.42
CA ALA A 456 0.50 28.92 -5.43
C ALA A 456 -0.33 28.74 -6.70
N PRO A 457 -0.44 27.51 -7.26
CA PRO A 457 -1.38 27.23 -8.33
C PRO A 457 -2.81 27.52 -7.86
N ALA A 458 -3.54 28.30 -8.63
CA ALA A 458 -4.94 28.61 -8.41
C ALA A 458 -5.79 27.94 -9.49
N PHE A 459 -6.96 27.45 -9.10
CA PHE A 459 -7.88 26.73 -9.97
C PHE A 459 -9.29 27.30 -9.85
N ASP A 460 -9.99 27.35 -10.98
CA ASP A 460 -11.41 27.66 -11.03
C ASP A 460 -12.24 26.36 -11.10
N ASN A 461 -12.82 25.99 -9.98
CA ASN A 461 -13.69 24.81 -9.90
C ASN A 461 -15.08 25.05 -10.53
N SER A 462 -15.43 26.28 -10.95
CA SER A 462 -16.69 26.53 -11.66
C SER A 462 -16.67 25.95 -13.09
N ARG A 463 -15.46 25.75 -13.65
CA ARG A 463 -15.24 25.19 -14.97
C ARG A 463 -14.38 23.95 -14.88
N LEU A 464 -14.82 22.86 -15.49
CA LEU A 464 -14.05 21.63 -15.68
C LEU A 464 -13.58 21.55 -17.14
N VAL A 465 -12.32 21.20 -17.33
CA VAL A 465 -11.68 21.04 -18.65
C VAL A 465 -11.42 19.58 -18.88
N SER A 466 -12.07 19.00 -19.90
CA SER A 466 -11.78 17.63 -20.35
C SER A 466 -10.43 17.58 -21.04
N ASN A 467 -9.53 16.77 -20.55
CA ASN A 467 -8.15 16.71 -21.02
C ASN A 467 -7.55 15.31 -20.94
N GLN A 468 -6.38 15.14 -21.56
CA GLN A 468 -5.63 13.89 -21.59
C GLN A 468 -4.15 14.16 -21.37
N THR A 469 -3.50 13.29 -20.62
CA THR A 469 -2.07 13.37 -20.34
C THR A 469 -1.48 11.96 -20.35
N ASP A 470 -0.38 11.79 -21.07
CA ASP A 470 0.48 10.63 -21.03
C ASP A 470 1.62 10.87 -20.06
N ALA A 471 2.03 9.83 -19.34
CA ALA A 471 3.23 9.88 -18.53
C ALA A 471 4.01 8.57 -18.64
N PHE A 472 5.32 8.67 -18.71
CA PHE A 472 6.23 7.55 -18.64
C PHE A 472 7.20 7.76 -17.49
N GLY A 473 7.28 6.78 -16.59
CA GLY A 473 8.13 6.83 -15.41
C GLY A 473 9.02 5.61 -15.26
N ILE A 474 10.21 5.85 -14.75
CA ILE A 474 11.18 4.83 -14.37
C ILE A 474 11.55 5.08 -12.90
N ARG A 475 11.54 4.04 -12.09
CA ARG A 475 12.00 4.07 -10.70
C ARG A 475 13.10 3.04 -10.49
N CYS A 476 14.18 3.45 -9.84
CA CYS A 476 15.12 2.57 -9.18
C CYS A 476 14.84 2.59 -7.68
N GLN A 477 14.55 1.44 -7.08
CA GLN A 477 14.36 1.29 -5.63
C GLN A 477 15.41 0.37 -5.05
N LEU A 478 16.04 0.82 -3.96
CA LEU A 478 16.91 0.01 -3.11
C LEU A 478 16.46 0.15 -1.66
N ASP A 479 16.39 -0.96 -0.94
CA ASP A 479 16.15 -0.98 0.51
C ASP A 479 17.06 -1.99 1.21
N PHE A 480 17.40 -1.71 2.46
CA PHE A 480 18.30 -2.54 3.27
C PHE A 480 17.87 -2.57 4.73
#